data_b3c4713f3948c3eb26b296ca243ac1c7
#
_entry.id   b3c4713f3948c3eb26b296ca243ac1c7
#
_cell.length_a   1.000
_cell.length_b   1.000
_cell.length_c   1.000
_cell.angle_alpha   90.00
_cell.angle_beta   90.00
_cell.angle_gamma   90.00
#
_symmetry.space_group_name_H-M   'P 1'
#
loop_
_entity.id
_entity.type
_entity.pdbx_description
1 polymer ?
#
loop_
_entity_poly.entity_id
_entity_poly.type
_entity_poly.pdbx_seq_one_letter_code
_entity_poly.pdbx_strand_id
1 'polypeptide(L)'
;QSAKAWSEATKTKERDSDGFRIPFKRYSNTGEAGRKNRILRYMKKIIAFLKMSNRYKHLIGGLMVGLLGFTPWTAFYAAAIAASCLELKDTLRGSPWDWIDWGLTVAGGSISVLFWMIV
;
A
#
# COMPACT_ATOMS: atom_id res chain seq x y z
N GLN A 1 4.14 54.18 3.12
CA GLN A 1 3.08 54.31 4.18
C GLN A 1 1.66 54.10 3.64
N SER A 2 1.39 53.95 2.34
CA SER A 2 0.03 53.84 1.80
C SER A 2 -0.53 52.42 1.68
N ALA A 3 0.31 51.39 1.65
CA ALA A 3 -0.14 50.00 1.49
C ALA A 3 -0.79 49.38 2.74
N LYS A 4 -0.43 49.83 3.94
CA LYS A 4 -1.06 49.37 5.20
C LYS A 4 -2.46 49.88 5.43
N ALA A 5 -2.76 51.07 4.96
CA ALA A 5 -4.08 51.69 5.11
C ALA A 5 -5.16 50.99 4.27
N TRP A 6 -4.80 50.46 3.10
CA TRP A 6 -5.71 49.72 2.22
C TRP A 6 -6.06 48.31 2.76
N SER A 7 -5.11 47.67 3.44
CA SER A 7 -5.33 46.37 4.06
C SER A 7 -6.30 46.40 5.25
N GLU A 8 -6.36 47.51 5.98
CA GLU A 8 -7.28 47.66 7.10
C GLU A 8 -8.68 48.12 6.67
N ALA A 9 -8.77 48.90 5.60
CA ALA A 9 -10.04 49.36 5.06
C ALA A 9 -10.92 48.24 4.45
N THR A 10 -10.29 47.14 3.97
CA THR A 10 -11.02 46.01 3.44
C THR A 10 -11.48 45.04 4.52
N LYS A 11 -10.90 45.07 5.72
CA LYS A 11 -11.34 44.24 6.87
C LYS A 11 -12.58 44.72 7.57
N THR A 12 -12.96 46.00 7.40
CA THR A 12 -14.08 46.60 8.11
C THR A 12 -15.39 46.62 7.35
N LYS A 13 -15.42 46.21 6.09
CA LYS A 13 -16.62 46.29 5.23
C LYS A 13 -17.45 45.00 5.20
N GLU A 14 -17.12 44.02 6.02
CA GLU A 14 -17.88 42.75 6.11
C GLU A 14 -18.48 42.55 7.52
N ARG A 15 -18.96 43.68 8.09
CA ARG A 15 -19.78 43.62 9.29
C ARG A 15 -21.22 43.90 8.88
N ASP A 16 -21.93 42.80 8.61
CA ASP A 16 -23.37 42.87 8.32
C ASP A 16 -24.11 43.52 9.52
N SER A 17 -25.07 44.38 9.22
CA SER A 17 -25.76 45.26 10.17
C SER A 17 -26.59 44.55 11.25
N ASP A 18 -26.70 43.20 11.16
CA ASP A 18 -27.64 42.47 12.02
C ASP A 18 -26.98 41.57 13.05
N GLY A 19 -25.64 41.61 13.21
CA GLY A 19 -24.96 40.88 14.29
C GLY A 19 -25.14 39.36 14.30
N PHE A 20 -25.91 38.82 13.34
CA PHE A 20 -26.16 37.39 13.24
C PHE A 20 -25.10 36.73 12.38
N ARG A 21 -24.01 36.28 13.03
CA ARG A 21 -23.06 35.35 12.39
C ARG A 21 -23.74 33.99 12.28
N ILE A 22 -24.25 33.67 11.10
CA ILE A 22 -24.49 32.26 10.75
C ILE A 22 -23.13 31.61 10.74
N PRO A 23 -22.81 30.65 11.64
CA PRO A 23 -21.60 29.87 11.49
C PRO A 23 -21.79 29.04 10.21
N PHE A 24 -21.20 29.52 9.11
CA PHE A 24 -21.08 28.71 7.90
C PHE A 24 -20.28 27.50 8.32
N LYS A 25 -21.00 26.49 8.81
CA LYS A 25 -20.43 25.17 9.11
C LYS A 25 -19.93 24.67 7.76
N ARG A 26 -18.66 25.02 7.49
CA ARG A 26 -17.94 24.42 6.37
C ARG A 26 -18.03 22.92 6.61
N TYR A 27 -18.99 22.29 5.98
CA TYR A 27 -19.13 20.84 5.95
C TYR A 27 -17.91 20.36 5.19
N SER A 28 -16.80 20.31 5.93
CA SER A 28 -15.58 19.80 5.37
C SER A 28 -15.82 18.31 5.14
N ASN A 29 -15.69 17.88 3.92
CA ASN A 29 -15.61 16.48 3.47
C ASN A 29 -14.40 15.77 4.11
N THR A 30 -14.18 16.01 5.40
CA THR A 30 -13.01 15.53 6.16
C THR A 30 -13.06 14.02 6.38
N GLY A 31 -14.25 13.43 6.29
CA GLY A 31 -14.39 11.97 6.44
C GLY A 31 -13.80 11.18 5.27
N GLU A 32 -14.13 11.56 4.04
CA GLU A 32 -13.62 10.86 2.84
C GLU A 32 -12.16 11.20 2.55
N ALA A 33 -11.78 12.47 2.64
CA ALA A 33 -10.40 12.89 2.48
C ALA A 33 -9.48 12.26 3.54
N GLY A 34 -9.93 12.15 4.78
CA GLY A 34 -9.21 11.48 5.86
C GLY A 34 -9.05 9.98 5.62
N ARG A 35 -10.09 9.31 5.11
CA ARG A 35 -10.07 7.89 4.77
C ARG A 35 -9.14 7.62 3.60
N LYS A 36 -9.25 8.40 2.53
CA LYS A 36 -8.40 8.30 1.33
C LYS A 36 -6.92 8.53 1.68
N ASN A 37 -6.61 9.53 2.49
CA ASN A 37 -5.25 9.81 2.95
C ASN A 37 -4.69 8.68 3.84
N ARG A 38 -5.54 8.03 4.63
CA ARG A 38 -5.15 6.88 5.45
C ARG A 38 -4.78 5.69 4.57
N ILE A 39 -5.64 5.33 3.60
CA ILE A 39 -5.38 4.24 2.65
C ILE A 39 -4.10 4.49 1.86
N LEU A 40 -3.91 5.71 1.32
CA LEU A 40 -2.69 6.08 0.59
C LEU A 40 -1.42 5.94 1.46
N ARG A 41 -1.53 6.24 2.76
CA ARG A 41 -0.41 6.10 3.70
C ARG A 41 -0.06 4.64 3.95
N TYR A 42 -1.06 3.76 4.07
CA TYR A 42 -0.85 2.31 4.17
C TYR A 42 -0.27 1.74 2.88
N MET A 43 -0.80 2.11 1.73
CA MET A 43 -0.27 1.67 0.43
C MET A 43 1.19 2.08 0.25
N LYS A 44 1.56 3.33 0.58
CA LYS A 44 2.95 3.78 0.53
C LYS A 44 3.86 2.96 1.45
N LYS A 45 3.40 2.59 2.65
CA LYS A 45 4.16 1.74 3.56
C LYS A 45 4.35 0.32 3.01
N ILE A 46 3.30 -0.27 2.43
CA ILE A 46 3.36 -1.60 1.82
C ILE A 46 4.30 -1.60 0.61
N ILE A 47 4.21 -0.59 -0.26
CA ILE A 47 5.09 -0.47 -1.42
C ILE A 47 6.55 -0.28 -0.98
N ALA A 48 6.80 0.56 0.03
CA ALA A 48 8.14 0.76 0.58
C ALA A 48 8.69 -0.54 1.19
N PHE A 49 7.85 -1.30 1.91
CA PHE A 49 8.21 -2.59 2.49
C PHE A 49 8.57 -3.63 1.40
N LEU A 50 7.77 -3.71 0.34
CA LEU A 50 8.03 -4.62 -0.78
C LEU A 50 9.28 -4.22 -1.57
N LYS A 51 9.57 -2.92 -1.67
CA LYS A 51 10.76 -2.41 -2.37
C LYS A 51 12.06 -2.60 -1.58
N MET A 52 11.99 -2.68 -0.26
CA MET A 52 13.13 -3.00 0.58
C MET A 52 13.50 -4.47 0.38
N SER A 53 14.70 -4.77 -0.07
CA SER A 53 15.24 -6.15 -0.13
C SER A 53 14.71 -7.05 -1.28
N ASN A 54 14.31 -6.47 -2.42
CA ASN A 54 13.82 -7.25 -3.57
C ASN A 54 12.61 -8.18 -3.31
N ARG A 55 11.90 -7.96 -2.21
CA ARG A 55 10.75 -8.77 -1.75
C ARG A 55 9.64 -8.94 -2.80
N TYR A 56 9.43 -7.91 -3.62
CA TYR A 56 8.48 -8.00 -4.74
C TYR A 56 8.87 -9.09 -5.76
N LYS A 57 10.17 -9.39 -5.92
CA LYS A 57 10.64 -10.45 -6.82
C LYS A 57 10.24 -11.84 -6.29
N HIS A 58 10.29 -12.04 -4.98
CA HIS A 58 9.82 -13.26 -4.34
C HIS A 58 8.32 -13.47 -4.52
N LEU A 59 7.54 -12.40 -4.35
CA LEU A 59 6.09 -12.45 -4.58
C LEU A 59 5.75 -12.78 -6.04
N ILE A 60 6.37 -12.08 -6.99
CA ILE A 60 6.15 -12.30 -8.43
C ILE A 60 6.67 -13.68 -8.83
N GLY A 61 7.85 -14.10 -8.33
CA GLY A 61 8.41 -15.41 -8.58
C GLY A 61 7.48 -16.53 -8.11
N GLY A 62 6.93 -16.41 -6.89
CA GLY A 62 5.96 -17.36 -6.37
C GLY A 62 4.67 -17.42 -7.19
N LEU A 63 4.17 -16.27 -7.62
CA LEU A 63 3.00 -16.19 -8.52
C LEU A 63 3.27 -16.89 -9.85
N MET A 64 4.40 -16.62 -10.48
CA MET A 64 4.78 -17.23 -11.76
C MET A 64 4.96 -18.76 -11.65
N VAL A 65 5.65 -19.22 -10.62
CA VAL A 65 5.82 -20.67 -10.37
C VAL A 65 4.47 -21.32 -10.09
N GLY A 66 3.62 -20.70 -9.31
CA GLY A 66 2.30 -21.23 -9.02
C GLY A 66 1.38 -21.29 -10.24
N LEU A 67 1.46 -20.32 -11.17
CA LEU A 67 0.70 -20.35 -12.42
C LEU A 67 1.09 -21.50 -13.33
N LEU A 68 2.35 -21.94 -13.28
CA LEU A 68 2.83 -23.11 -14.03
C LEU A 68 2.38 -24.44 -13.42
N GLY A 69 1.76 -24.43 -12.25
CA GLY A 69 1.39 -25.62 -11.52
C GLY A 69 0.21 -26.43 -12.08
N PHE A 70 -0.58 -25.88 -13.02
CA PHE A 70 -1.75 -26.49 -13.68
C PHE A 70 -2.88 -26.99 -12.77
N THR A 71 -2.64 -27.19 -11.48
CA THR A 71 -3.65 -27.54 -10.49
C THR A 71 -3.41 -26.78 -9.17
N PRO A 72 -4.46 -26.55 -8.33
CA PRO A 72 -4.29 -25.86 -7.06
C PRO A 72 -3.20 -26.47 -6.17
N TRP A 73 -3.16 -27.80 -6.08
CA TRP A 73 -2.19 -28.53 -5.27
C TRP A 73 -0.76 -28.40 -5.77
N THR A 74 -0.56 -28.61 -7.08
CA THR A 74 0.78 -28.49 -7.68
C THR A 74 1.27 -27.04 -7.66
N ALA A 75 0.38 -26.05 -7.80
CA ALA A 75 0.70 -24.64 -7.68
C ALA A 75 1.25 -24.30 -6.28
N PHE A 76 0.59 -24.79 -5.23
CA PHE A 76 1.03 -24.58 -3.86
C PHE A 76 2.37 -25.25 -3.56
N TYR A 77 2.50 -26.54 -3.88
CA TYR A 77 3.74 -27.27 -3.62
C TYR A 77 4.91 -26.73 -4.42
N ALA A 78 4.72 -26.39 -5.69
CA ALA A 78 5.76 -25.80 -6.51
C ALA A 78 6.27 -24.47 -5.93
N ALA A 79 5.37 -23.61 -5.47
CA ALA A 79 5.72 -22.35 -4.84
C ALA A 79 6.49 -22.55 -3.51
N ALA A 80 6.04 -23.50 -2.67
CA ALA A 80 6.70 -23.81 -1.41
C ALA A 80 8.10 -24.41 -1.62
N ILE A 81 8.27 -25.31 -2.59
CA ILE A 81 9.57 -25.88 -2.96
C ILE A 81 10.48 -24.78 -3.52
N ALA A 82 9.99 -23.95 -4.44
CA ALA A 82 10.76 -22.86 -5.01
C ALA A 82 11.21 -21.86 -3.93
N ALA A 83 10.32 -21.50 -3.00
CA ALA A 83 10.65 -20.65 -1.85
C ALA A 83 11.78 -21.24 -1.03
N SER A 84 11.69 -22.52 -0.68
CA SER A 84 12.70 -23.21 0.11
C SER A 84 14.05 -23.32 -0.61
N CYS A 85 14.04 -23.56 -1.92
CA CYS A 85 15.26 -23.62 -2.74
C CYS A 85 15.95 -22.25 -2.85
N LEU A 86 15.17 -21.16 -2.97
CA LEU A 86 15.72 -19.80 -3.03
C LEU A 86 16.40 -19.43 -1.70
N GLU A 87 15.73 -19.67 -0.59
CA GLU A 87 16.29 -19.41 0.75
C GLU A 87 17.51 -20.28 1.05
N LEU A 88 17.47 -21.56 0.67
CA LEU A 88 18.61 -22.45 0.83
C LEU A 88 19.82 -21.94 0.03
N LYS A 89 19.59 -21.53 -1.23
CA LYS A 89 20.64 -20.96 -2.09
C LYS A 89 21.26 -19.71 -1.46
N ASP A 90 20.43 -18.82 -0.91
CA ASP A 90 20.92 -17.57 -0.31
C ASP A 90 21.64 -17.83 1.02
N THR A 91 21.18 -18.81 1.80
CA THR A 91 21.86 -19.29 3.01
C THR A 91 23.24 -19.90 2.69
N LEU A 92 23.33 -20.68 1.62
CA LEU A 92 24.63 -21.25 1.17
C LEU A 92 25.61 -20.17 0.68
N ARG A 93 25.12 -19.01 0.30
CA ARG A 93 25.95 -17.83 -0.04
C ARG A 93 26.33 -16.97 1.15
N GLY A 94 25.94 -17.37 2.36
CA GLY A 94 26.27 -16.68 3.60
C GLY A 94 25.22 -15.65 4.06
N SER A 95 24.06 -15.58 3.40
CA SER A 95 22.94 -14.77 3.89
C SER A 95 22.16 -15.52 4.97
N PRO A 96 21.65 -14.84 6.00
CA PRO A 96 20.74 -15.47 6.96
C PRO A 96 19.42 -15.86 6.27
N TRP A 97 18.78 -16.93 6.75
CA TRP A 97 17.46 -17.35 6.28
C TRP A 97 16.41 -16.24 6.52
N ASP A 98 15.74 -15.80 5.45
CA ASP A 98 14.69 -14.76 5.55
C ASP A 98 13.28 -15.38 5.41
N TRP A 99 12.62 -15.58 6.55
CA TRP A 99 11.26 -16.11 6.60
C TRP A 99 10.24 -15.22 5.89
N ILE A 100 10.55 -13.92 5.75
CA ILE A 100 9.65 -12.95 5.09
C ILE A 100 9.68 -13.17 3.58
N ASP A 101 10.86 -13.35 2.99
CA ASP A 101 11.03 -13.60 1.57
C ASP A 101 10.49 -14.98 1.17
N TRP A 102 10.70 -15.98 2.04
CA TRP A 102 10.07 -17.30 1.91
C TRP A 102 8.54 -17.18 1.93
N GLY A 103 7.98 -16.50 2.92
CA GLY A 103 6.54 -16.29 3.07
C GLY A 103 5.93 -15.53 1.89
N LEU A 104 6.61 -14.54 1.33
CA LEU A 104 6.15 -13.80 0.16
C LEU A 104 6.10 -14.67 -1.10
N THR A 105 7.06 -15.57 -1.28
CA THR A 105 7.05 -16.52 -2.40
C THR A 105 5.87 -17.48 -2.28
N VAL A 106 5.63 -18.02 -1.09
CA VAL A 106 4.47 -18.90 -0.83
C VAL A 106 3.15 -18.14 -0.98
N ALA A 107 3.08 -16.89 -0.53
CA ALA A 107 1.90 -16.04 -0.70
C ALA A 107 1.59 -15.79 -2.18
N GLY A 108 2.61 -15.52 -3.00
CA GLY A 108 2.48 -15.40 -4.45
C GLY A 108 1.88 -16.67 -5.07
N GLY A 109 2.40 -17.84 -4.67
CA GLY A 109 1.86 -19.14 -5.08
C GLY A 109 0.42 -19.37 -4.63
N SER A 110 0.07 -18.93 -3.43
CA SER A 110 -1.31 -19.04 -2.91
C SER A 110 -2.31 -18.22 -3.74
N ILE A 111 -1.90 -17.08 -4.28
CA ILE A 111 -2.73 -16.30 -5.23
C ILE A 111 -2.98 -17.12 -6.49
N SER A 112 -1.99 -17.84 -7.00
CA SER A 112 -2.14 -18.75 -8.16
C SER A 112 -3.09 -19.91 -7.86
N VAL A 113 -3.12 -20.43 -6.62
CA VAL A 113 -4.09 -21.44 -6.18
C VAL A 113 -5.51 -20.91 -6.33
N LEU A 114 -5.78 -19.67 -5.88
CA LEU A 114 -7.10 -19.05 -6.03
C LEU A 114 -7.50 -18.93 -7.51
N PHE A 115 -6.56 -18.57 -8.38
CA PHE A 115 -6.80 -18.54 -9.83
C PHE A 115 -7.22 -19.90 -10.35
N TRP A 116 -6.50 -20.98 -10.02
CA TRP A 116 -6.80 -22.33 -10.46
C TRP A 116 -8.07 -22.93 -9.84
N MET A 117 -8.55 -22.39 -8.72
CA MET A 117 -9.84 -22.79 -8.14
C MET A 117 -11.05 -22.17 -8.85
N ILE A 118 -10.84 -21.07 -9.59
CA ILE A 118 -11.90 -20.33 -10.29
C ILE A 118 -12.00 -20.80 -11.75
N VAL A 119 -10.89 -21.18 -12.36
CA VAL A 119 -10.80 -21.63 -13.75
C VAL A 119 -11.11 -23.11 -13.85
#